data_a19cf48c434d0771e5a374b78563f687
#
_entry.id   a19cf48c434d0771e5a374b78563f687
#
_cell.length_a   1.000
_cell.length_b   1.000
_cell.length_c   1.000
_cell.angle_alpha   90.00
_cell.angle_beta   90.00
_cell.angle_gamma   90.00
#
_symmetry.space_group_name_H-M   'P 1'
#
loop_
_entity.id
_entity.type
_entity.pdbx_description
1 polymer ?
#
loop_
_entity_poly.entity_id
_entity_poly.type
_entity_poly.pdbx_seq_one_letter_code
_entity_poly.pdbx_strand_id
1 'polypeptide(L)'
;VSVYYSDDQVTLYHGDALAVARELPDGAADCIVTSPPYFGLRDYGVEGQYGLEYSPAEYVERMRALFAELRRVLADDGTLWLNIGDSYAGSGYGNHDINGDKWKADAGLDRRRDRQQKMKKALLAENIPPKNLVGVPWRVAFALQDDGWILRNAIIWSKPNAMPESVTDRLSSRYEFVFLFSKSRRYWFDLDPIREPLVAPPNVKGGLFKRGNDSYVSQATGTRQGNWDGTYNEHGRNPGDVWSIPTQKFPGAHFAVFPPELPQRCILAGCKPGGTVLDPFSGSGTTGLAAQRTGRKYIGIDINPAYHDLALK
;
A
#
# COMPACT_ATOMS: atom_id res chain seq x y z
N VAL A 1 -3.12 -16.71 -18.26
CA VAL A 1 -2.33 -16.85 -17.03
C VAL A 1 -1.23 -17.87 -17.27
N SER A 2 -0.01 -17.54 -16.92
CA SER A 2 1.13 -18.47 -17.02
C SER A 2 2.12 -18.26 -15.88
N VAL A 3 2.72 -19.35 -15.41
CA VAL A 3 3.90 -19.27 -14.53
C VAL A 3 5.05 -18.72 -15.37
N TYR A 4 5.60 -17.58 -14.97
CA TYR A 4 6.75 -16.95 -15.62
C TYR A 4 8.07 -17.51 -15.09
N TYR A 5 8.14 -17.67 -13.76
CA TYR A 5 9.28 -18.24 -13.06
C TYR A 5 8.80 -18.95 -11.79
N SER A 6 9.47 -20.04 -11.41
CA SER A 6 9.23 -20.70 -10.13
C SER A 6 10.46 -21.43 -9.63
N ASP A 7 10.75 -21.24 -8.32
CA ASP A 7 11.70 -22.03 -7.54
C ASP A 7 11.11 -22.34 -6.15
N ASP A 8 11.94 -22.80 -5.21
CA ASP A 8 11.48 -23.17 -3.86
C ASP A 8 11.01 -21.98 -3.01
N GLN A 9 11.38 -20.74 -3.37
CA GLN A 9 11.11 -19.53 -2.61
C GLN A 9 10.20 -18.54 -3.34
N VAL A 10 10.24 -18.51 -4.68
CA VAL A 10 9.61 -17.48 -5.50
C VAL A 10 8.79 -18.10 -6.60
N THR A 11 7.55 -17.64 -6.76
CA THR A 11 6.75 -17.95 -7.96
C THR A 11 6.26 -16.62 -8.56
N LEU A 12 6.54 -16.41 -9.84
CA LEU A 12 6.08 -15.24 -10.60
C LEU A 12 5.07 -15.67 -11.65
N TYR A 13 3.92 -15.01 -11.66
CA TYR A 13 2.84 -15.23 -12.63
C TYR A 13 2.73 -14.04 -13.58
N HIS A 14 2.74 -14.32 -14.88
CA HIS A 14 2.43 -13.34 -15.90
C HIS A 14 0.94 -13.38 -16.24
N GLY A 15 0.23 -12.25 -16.01
CA GLY A 15 -1.19 -12.13 -16.32
C GLY A 15 -1.88 -11.00 -15.57
N ASP A 16 -3.17 -10.85 -15.85
CA ASP A 16 -4.05 -9.94 -15.11
C ASP A 16 -4.19 -10.43 -13.64
N ALA A 17 -4.09 -9.50 -12.70
CA ALA A 17 -4.07 -9.80 -11.26
C ALA A 17 -5.32 -10.57 -10.81
N LEU A 18 -6.52 -10.18 -11.29
CA LEU A 18 -7.76 -10.85 -10.95
C LEU A 18 -7.85 -12.26 -11.58
N ALA A 19 -7.43 -12.38 -12.85
CA ALA A 19 -7.43 -13.68 -13.53
C ALA A 19 -6.49 -14.67 -12.85
N VAL A 20 -5.28 -14.25 -12.47
CA VAL A 20 -4.34 -15.08 -11.71
C VAL A 20 -4.87 -15.40 -10.33
N ALA A 21 -5.40 -14.42 -9.59
CA ALA A 21 -5.94 -14.64 -8.25
C ALA A 21 -7.02 -15.72 -8.22
N ARG A 22 -7.86 -15.80 -9.26
CA ARG A 22 -8.90 -16.86 -9.39
C ARG A 22 -8.33 -18.27 -9.53
N GLU A 23 -7.12 -18.42 -10.05
CA GLU A 23 -6.45 -19.72 -10.22
C GLU A 23 -5.65 -20.13 -8.98
N LEU A 24 -5.32 -19.18 -8.10
CA LEU A 24 -4.61 -19.50 -6.86
C LEU A 24 -5.54 -20.22 -5.87
N PRO A 25 -5.01 -21.22 -5.12
CA PRO A 25 -5.80 -21.93 -4.12
C PRO A 25 -6.19 -21.03 -2.94
N ASP A 26 -7.23 -21.43 -2.22
CA ASP A 26 -7.64 -20.80 -0.96
C ASP A 26 -6.50 -20.85 0.05
N GLY A 27 -6.26 -19.75 0.74
CA GLY A 27 -5.25 -19.68 1.78
C GLY A 27 -3.80 -19.81 1.29
N ALA A 28 -3.52 -19.60 0.00
CA ALA A 28 -2.18 -19.72 -0.59
C ALA A 28 -1.17 -18.69 -0.05
N ALA A 29 -1.64 -17.58 0.50
CA ALA A 29 -0.80 -16.51 1.03
C ALA A 29 -1.10 -16.25 2.52
N ASP A 30 -0.06 -16.01 3.31
CA ASP A 30 -0.16 -15.62 4.71
C ASP A 30 -0.23 -14.09 4.88
N CYS A 31 0.32 -13.37 3.92
CA CYS A 31 0.37 -11.92 3.91
C CYS A 31 0.29 -11.37 2.49
N ILE A 32 -0.45 -10.31 2.29
CA ILE A 32 -0.47 -9.56 1.04
C ILE A 32 0.13 -8.19 1.31
N VAL A 33 1.15 -7.80 0.53
CA VAL A 33 1.75 -6.45 0.59
C VAL A 33 1.80 -5.93 -0.83
N THR A 34 1.09 -4.85 -1.11
CA THR A 34 0.92 -4.41 -2.49
C THR A 34 0.70 -2.91 -2.64
N SER A 35 1.04 -2.39 -3.82
CA SER A 35 0.74 -1.03 -4.28
C SER A 35 0.20 -1.08 -5.70
N PRO A 36 -1.12 -1.07 -5.89
CA PRO A 36 -1.73 -1.10 -7.22
C PRO A 36 -1.41 0.17 -8.01
N PRO A 37 -1.56 0.17 -9.34
CA PRO A 37 -1.53 1.39 -10.13
C PRO A 37 -2.59 2.38 -9.63
N TYR A 38 -2.18 3.62 -9.29
CA TYR A 38 -3.07 4.63 -8.73
C TYR A 38 -4.00 5.21 -9.79
N PHE A 39 -5.21 5.53 -9.38
CA PHE A 39 -6.23 6.09 -10.25
C PHE A 39 -5.73 7.33 -10.98
N GLY A 40 -5.78 7.28 -12.31
CA GLY A 40 -5.49 8.39 -13.18
C GLY A 40 -4.03 8.86 -13.24
N LEU A 41 -3.10 8.20 -12.54
CA LEU A 41 -1.76 8.73 -12.38
C LEU A 41 -0.79 8.32 -13.50
N ARG A 42 -0.84 7.06 -13.94
CA ARG A 42 0.16 6.52 -14.89
C ARG A 42 -0.45 5.58 -15.92
N ASP A 43 0.06 5.71 -17.13
CA ASP A 43 -0.16 4.77 -18.21
C ASP A 43 1.11 3.95 -18.41
N TYR A 44 1.05 2.67 -18.12
CA TYR A 44 2.16 1.72 -18.27
C TYR A 44 2.20 1.12 -19.69
N GLY A 45 1.26 1.51 -20.55
CA GLY A 45 1.19 1.09 -21.96
C GLY A 45 0.73 -0.36 -22.15
N VAL A 46 0.14 -0.98 -21.15
CA VAL A 46 -0.38 -2.35 -21.23
C VAL A 46 -1.90 -2.32 -21.21
N GLU A 47 -2.52 -3.02 -22.17
CA GLU A 47 -3.98 -3.16 -22.21
C GLU A 47 -4.47 -3.92 -20.97
N GLY A 48 -5.59 -3.46 -20.40
CA GLY A 48 -6.16 -4.06 -19.19
C GLY A 48 -5.54 -3.62 -17.88
N GLN A 49 -4.51 -2.74 -17.87
CA GLN A 49 -3.94 -2.23 -16.63
C GLN A 49 -4.99 -1.53 -15.74
N TYR A 50 -4.76 -1.57 -14.44
CA TYR A 50 -5.50 -0.79 -13.44
C TYR A 50 -5.05 0.67 -13.46
N GLY A 51 -5.88 1.57 -12.91
CA GLY A 51 -5.58 3.00 -12.78
C GLY A 51 -5.94 3.83 -14.01
N LEU A 52 -6.49 3.21 -15.08
CA LEU A 52 -6.92 3.89 -16.31
C LEU A 52 -8.44 3.97 -16.47
N GLU A 53 -9.19 3.63 -15.44
CA GLU A 53 -10.64 3.73 -15.40
C GLU A 53 -11.10 5.18 -15.63
N TYR A 54 -12.31 5.37 -16.13
CA TYR A 54 -12.82 6.71 -16.42
C TYR A 54 -13.32 7.42 -15.16
N SER A 55 -13.74 6.66 -14.13
CA SER A 55 -14.24 7.23 -12.89
C SER A 55 -13.62 6.58 -11.65
N PRO A 56 -13.57 7.32 -10.51
CA PRO A 56 -13.20 6.73 -9.22
C PRO A 56 -14.07 5.53 -8.84
N ALA A 57 -15.37 5.58 -9.14
CA ALA A 57 -16.29 4.47 -8.86
C ALA A 57 -15.92 3.20 -9.63
N GLU A 58 -15.59 3.31 -10.93
CA GLU A 58 -15.11 2.17 -11.73
C GLU A 58 -13.81 1.59 -11.18
N TYR A 59 -12.87 2.46 -10.80
CA TYR A 59 -11.61 2.02 -10.20
C TYR A 59 -11.84 1.28 -8.88
N VAL A 60 -12.67 1.84 -8.00
CA VAL A 60 -13.02 1.22 -6.70
C VAL A 60 -13.69 -0.13 -6.90
N GLU A 61 -14.63 -0.25 -7.84
CA GLU A 61 -15.31 -1.53 -8.13
C GLU A 61 -14.34 -2.59 -8.66
N ARG A 62 -13.39 -2.17 -9.51
CA ARG A 62 -12.37 -3.07 -10.04
C ARG A 62 -11.41 -3.54 -8.94
N MET A 63 -11.02 -2.65 -8.03
CA MET A 63 -10.26 -2.99 -6.84
C MET A 63 -11.04 -3.93 -5.92
N ARG A 64 -12.34 -3.63 -5.67
CA ARG A 64 -13.21 -4.48 -4.85
C ARG A 64 -13.28 -5.90 -5.40
N ALA A 65 -13.49 -6.07 -6.70
CA ALA A 65 -13.53 -7.37 -7.35
C ALA A 65 -12.23 -8.17 -7.19
N LEU A 66 -11.07 -7.52 -7.35
CA LEU A 66 -9.76 -8.14 -7.12
C LEU A 66 -9.58 -8.55 -5.66
N PHE A 67 -9.85 -7.64 -4.73
CA PHE A 67 -9.63 -7.90 -3.31
C PHE A 67 -10.63 -8.89 -2.71
N ALA A 68 -11.80 -9.09 -3.32
CA ALA A 68 -12.69 -10.18 -2.97
C ALA A 68 -12.04 -11.56 -3.22
N GLU A 69 -11.39 -11.74 -4.38
CA GLU A 69 -10.62 -12.96 -4.67
C GLU A 69 -9.36 -13.06 -3.79
N LEU A 70 -8.66 -11.96 -3.59
CA LEU A 70 -7.48 -11.96 -2.72
C LEU A 70 -7.84 -12.30 -1.26
N ARG A 71 -9.06 -12.00 -0.82
CA ARG A 71 -9.54 -12.42 0.50
C ARG A 71 -9.71 -13.93 0.60
N ARG A 72 -10.10 -14.62 -0.48
CA ARG A 72 -10.15 -16.08 -0.56
C ARG A 72 -8.73 -16.68 -0.53
N VAL A 73 -7.83 -16.09 -1.32
CA VAL A 73 -6.42 -16.52 -1.43
C VAL A 73 -5.64 -16.29 -0.13
N LEU A 74 -6.02 -15.32 0.69
CA LEU A 74 -5.39 -15.04 1.97
C LEU A 74 -5.81 -16.09 3.02
N ALA A 75 -4.85 -16.57 3.81
CA ALA A 75 -5.07 -17.43 4.97
C ALA A 75 -6.04 -16.77 5.97
N ASP A 76 -6.76 -17.55 6.79
CA ASP A 76 -7.78 -17.04 7.70
C ASP A 76 -7.21 -16.09 8.78
N ASP A 77 -5.96 -16.31 9.17
CA ASP A 77 -5.20 -15.45 10.07
C ASP A 77 -4.29 -14.45 9.37
N GLY A 78 -4.41 -14.32 8.05
CA GLY A 78 -3.55 -13.48 7.23
C GLY A 78 -3.86 -11.98 7.29
N THR A 79 -2.91 -11.18 6.82
CA THR A 79 -2.98 -9.72 6.76
C THR A 79 -2.82 -9.18 5.34
N LEU A 80 -3.46 -8.05 5.07
CA LEU A 80 -3.29 -7.28 3.84
C LEU A 80 -2.76 -5.88 4.17
N TRP A 81 -1.69 -5.47 3.50
CA TRP A 81 -1.08 -4.16 3.57
C TRP A 81 -1.17 -3.50 2.20
N LEU A 82 -2.06 -2.51 2.09
CA LEU A 82 -2.38 -1.83 0.85
C LEU A 82 -1.80 -0.41 0.86
N ASN A 83 -0.71 -0.19 0.10
CA ASN A 83 -0.21 1.16 -0.16
C ASN A 83 -0.95 1.78 -1.34
N ILE A 84 -1.53 2.94 -1.13
CA ILE A 84 -2.28 3.64 -2.18
C ILE A 84 -2.21 5.15 -1.98
N GLY A 85 -1.91 5.85 -3.08
CA GLY A 85 -1.88 7.32 -3.12
C GLY A 85 -3.15 7.91 -3.72
N ASP A 86 -3.35 9.20 -3.46
CA ASP A 86 -4.49 9.96 -3.95
C ASP A 86 -4.12 10.87 -5.12
N SER A 87 -5.12 11.40 -5.80
CA SER A 87 -4.98 12.30 -6.91
C SER A 87 -5.97 13.47 -6.80
N TYR A 88 -5.69 14.55 -7.56
CA TYR A 88 -6.59 15.70 -7.65
C TYR A 88 -7.37 15.69 -8.95
N ALA A 89 -8.65 15.97 -8.89
CA ALA A 89 -9.49 16.15 -10.06
C ALA A 89 -8.99 17.35 -10.91
N GLY A 90 -8.76 17.11 -12.21
CA GLY A 90 -8.32 18.15 -13.13
C GLY A 90 -6.84 18.53 -13.03
N SER A 91 -6.05 17.94 -12.17
CA SER A 91 -4.60 17.97 -12.30
C SER A 91 -4.26 17.27 -13.61
N GLY A 92 -3.65 18.00 -14.56
CA GLY A 92 -3.21 17.40 -15.81
C GLY A 92 -2.36 16.18 -15.49
N TYR A 93 -2.83 15.02 -15.90
CA TYR A 93 -2.08 13.77 -15.74
C TYR A 93 -0.72 13.98 -16.35
N GLY A 94 0.30 13.87 -15.51
CA GLY A 94 1.64 14.34 -15.82
C GLY A 94 2.12 13.87 -17.18
N ASN A 95 2.70 14.79 -17.94
CA ASN A 95 3.45 14.56 -19.17
C ASN A 95 4.72 13.71 -18.92
N HIS A 96 4.63 12.66 -18.13
CA HIS A 96 5.72 11.70 -18.01
C HIS A 96 5.58 10.65 -19.11
N ASP A 97 6.05 11.00 -20.29
CA ASP A 97 6.41 10.02 -21.30
C ASP A 97 7.53 9.15 -20.73
N ILE A 98 7.18 7.92 -20.41
CA ILE A 98 8.07 6.93 -19.80
C ILE A 98 9.22 6.55 -20.76
N ASN A 99 9.07 6.79 -22.05
CA ASN A 99 10.01 6.35 -23.09
C ASN A 99 10.50 7.49 -23.96
N GLY A 100 10.93 8.58 -23.55
CA GLY A 100 11.72 9.57 -24.32
C GLY A 100 11.56 9.66 -25.87
N ASP A 101 10.70 8.85 -26.45
CA ASP A 101 10.45 8.74 -27.89
C ASP A 101 9.48 9.85 -28.36
N LYS A 102 10.06 10.99 -28.66
CA LYS A 102 9.35 12.14 -29.26
C LYS A 102 8.66 11.85 -30.63
N TRP A 103 8.77 10.64 -31.16
CA TRP A 103 8.37 10.32 -32.53
C TRP A 103 7.11 9.46 -32.72
N LYS A 104 6.44 9.04 -31.63
CA LYS A 104 5.13 8.36 -31.73
C LYS A 104 3.97 9.26 -31.28
N ALA A 105 4.08 10.56 -31.56
CA ALA A 105 3.28 11.60 -30.91
C ALA A 105 1.79 11.64 -31.33
N ASP A 106 1.42 11.37 -32.56
CA ASP A 106 0.09 11.78 -33.03
C ASP A 106 -1.06 10.85 -32.61
N ALA A 107 -0.93 9.55 -32.78
CA ALA A 107 -2.01 8.62 -32.43
C ALA A 107 -2.18 8.42 -30.91
N GLY A 108 -1.09 8.61 -30.12
CA GLY A 108 -1.12 8.53 -28.67
C GLY A 108 -1.73 9.77 -28.02
N LEU A 109 -1.54 10.96 -28.60
CA LEU A 109 -2.06 12.22 -28.08
C LEU A 109 -3.59 12.28 -28.15
N ASP A 110 -4.20 11.79 -29.23
CA ASP A 110 -5.65 11.79 -29.39
C ASP A 110 -6.34 10.84 -28.39
N ARG A 111 -5.79 9.66 -28.17
CA ARG A 111 -6.30 8.72 -27.18
C ARG A 111 -6.20 9.28 -25.74
N ARG A 112 -5.09 9.97 -25.43
CA ARG A 112 -4.89 10.60 -24.11
C ARG A 112 -5.88 11.75 -23.89
N ARG A 113 -6.10 12.60 -24.92
CA ARG A 113 -7.07 13.71 -24.85
C ARG A 113 -8.50 13.21 -24.69
N ASP A 114 -8.91 12.22 -25.47
CA ASP A 114 -10.24 11.60 -25.37
C ASP A 114 -10.47 11.01 -23.96
N ARG A 115 -9.49 10.28 -23.45
CA ARG A 115 -9.55 9.73 -22.09
C ARG A 115 -9.64 10.82 -21.02
N GLN A 116 -8.84 11.89 -21.12
CA GLN A 116 -8.91 13.01 -20.18
C GLN A 116 -10.28 13.68 -20.19
N GLN A 117 -10.89 13.83 -21.38
CA GLN A 117 -12.23 14.39 -21.50
C GLN A 117 -13.29 13.49 -20.87
N LYS A 118 -13.22 12.17 -21.12
CA LYS A 118 -14.12 11.18 -20.52
C LYS A 118 -13.99 11.16 -19.00
N MET A 119 -12.78 11.15 -18.48
CA MET A 119 -12.51 11.20 -17.04
C MET A 119 -13.00 12.50 -16.42
N LYS A 120 -12.76 13.66 -17.04
CA LYS A 120 -13.29 14.96 -16.56
C LYS A 120 -14.80 14.92 -16.48
N LYS A 121 -15.48 14.38 -17.50
CA LYS A 121 -16.95 14.25 -17.54
C LYS A 121 -17.45 13.30 -16.43
N ALA A 122 -16.78 12.17 -16.22
CA ALA A 122 -17.13 11.21 -15.18
C ALA A 122 -16.95 11.80 -13.76
N LEU A 123 -15.84 12.48 -13.50
CA LEU A 123 -15.61 13.17 -12.21
C LEU A 123 -16.69 14.21 -11.92
N LEU A 124 -17.09 15.01 -12.92
CA LEU A 124 -18.17 15.97 -12.77
C LEU A 124 -19.51 15.28 -12.51
N ALA A 125 -19.79 14.15 -13.14
CA ALA A 125 -21.00 13.38 -12.90
C ALA A 125 -21.06 12.78 -11.48
N GLU A 126 -19.89 12.50 -10.86
CA GLU A 126 -19.77 12.11 -9.47
C GLU A 126 -19.67 13.28 -8.48
N ASN A 127 -19.96 14.53 -8.90
CA ASN A 127 -19.83 15.75 -8.11
C ASN A 127 -18.42 16.02 -7.59
N ILE A 128 -17.39 15.65 -8.37
CA ILE A 128 -15.98 15.90 -8.06
C ILE A 128 -15.44 16.94 -9.06
N PRO A 129 -15.68 18.24 -8.85
CA PRO A 129 -15.18 19.28 -9.73
C PRO A 129 -13.64 19.41 -9.65
N PRO A 130 -13.01 20.08 -10.65
CA PRO A 130 -11.57 20.33 -10.64
C PRO A 130 -11.05 20.90 -9.33
N LYS A 131 -9.80 20.54 -8.98
CA LYS A 131 -9.10 20.87 -7.73
C LYS A 131 -9.54 20.09 -6.49
N ASN A 132 -10.58 19.27 -6.54
CA ASN A 132 -10.88 18.37 -5.43
C ASN A 132 -9.82 17.28 -5.30
N LEU A 133 -9.44 16.98 -4.07
CA LEU A 133 -8.81 15.70 -3.74
C LEU A 133 -9.85 14.61 -3.94
N VAL A 134 -9.54 13.59 -4.76
CA VAL A 134 -10.52 12.57 -5.16
C VAL A 134 -10.90 11.66 -4.00
N GLY A 135 -9.98 11.43 -3.08
CA GLY A 135 -10.20 10.57 -1.91
C GLY A 135 -10.16 9.09 -2.24
N VAL A 136 -9.45 8.70 -3.30
CA VAL A 136 -9.38 7.31 -3.78
C VAL A 136 -8.94 6.33 -2.71
N PRO A 137 -7.92 6.60 -1.87
CA PRO A 137 -7.49 5.68 -0.82
C PRO A 137 -8.62 5.28 0.12
N TRP A 138 -9.37 6.27 0.60
CA TRP A 138 -10.46 6.03 1.53
C TRP A 138 -11.70 5.40 0.86
N ARG A 139 -11.98 5.73 -0.40
CA ARG A 139 -13.06 5.09 -1.17
C ARG A 139 -12.78 3.59 -1.33
N VAL A 140 -11.54 3.22 -1.66
CA VAL A 140 -11.13 1.81 -1.74
C VAL A 140 -11.19 1.18 -0.35
N ALA A 141 -10.66 1.83 0.70
CA ALA A 141 -10.65 1.27 2.04
C ALA A 141 -12.06 0.97 2.56
N PHE A 142 -13.02 1.88 2.35
CA PHE A 142 -14.42 1.66 2.76
C PHE A 142 -15.11 0.59 1.91
N ALA A 143 -14.87 0.54 0.60
CA ALA A 143 -15.41 -0.52 -0.24
C ALA A 143 -14.92 -1.92 0.17
N LEU A 144 -13.65 -2.06 0.56
CA LEU A 144 -13.12 -3.31 1.10
C LEU A 144 -13.72 -3.64 2.48
N GLN A 145 -13.92 -2.63 3.33
CA GLN A 145 -14.57 -2.80 4.62
C GLN A 145 -16.02 -3.27 4.46
N ASP A 146 -16.77 -2.69 3.53
CA ASP A 146 -18.14 -3.10 3.19
C ASP A 146 -18.18 -4.53 2.63
N ASP A 147 -17.13 -4.98 1.97
CA ASP A 147 -16.94 -6.33 1.43
C ASP A 147 -16.43 -7.34 2.50
N GLY A 148 -16.39 -6.93 3.76
CA GLY A 148 -16.11 -7.79 4.91
C GLY A 148 -14.65 -7.87 5.35
N TRP A 149 -13.76 -7.04 4.79
CA TRP A 149 -12.41 -6.86 5.35
C TRP A 149 -12.48 -6.08 6.66
N ILE A 150 -11.61 -6.40 7.60
CA ILE A 150 -11.50 -5.66 8.86
C ILE A 150 -10.37 -4.64 8.71
N LEU A 151 -10.71 -3.36 8.59
CA LEU A 151 -9.74 -2.26 8.56
C LEU A 151 -9.16 -2.04 9.96
N ARG A 152 -7.85 -2.28 10.11
CA ARG A 152 -7.15 -2.22 11.40
C ARG A 152 -6.42 -0.89 11.63
N ASN A 153 -5.69 -0.40 10.61
CA ASN A 153 -4.99 0.88 10.66
C ASN A 153 -5.01 1.59 9.30
N ALA A 154 -4.97 2.90 9.35
CA ALA A 154 -4.65 3.78 8.24
C ALA A 154 -3.29 4.43 8.55
N ILE A 155 -2.22 3.77 8.12
CA ILE A 155 -0.85 4.18 8.39
C ILE A 155 -0.47 5.28 7.41
N ILE A 156 0.16 6.34 7.90
CA ILE A 156 0.71 7.42 7.09
C ILE A 156 2.18 7.09 6.79
N TRP A 157 2.47 6.78 5.54
CA TRP A 157 3.85 6.75 5.06
C TRP A 157 4.28 8.18 4.70
N SER A 158 4.97 8.85 5.62
CA SER A 158 5.56 10.16 5.44
C SER A 158 6.87 10.07 4.64
N LYS A 159 6.99 10.88 3.59
CA LYS A 159 8.13 10.93 2.67
C LYS A 159 8.96 12.18 2.96
N PRO A 160 9.99 12.13 3.83
CA PRO A 160 10.77 13.31 4.21
C PRO A 160 11.47 13.99 3.02
N ASN A 161 11.80 13.22 1.98
CA ASN A 161 12.42 13.65 0.74
C ASN A 161 11.45 13.65 -0.46
N ALA A 162 10.15 13.86 -0.23
CA ALA A 162 9.19 13.96 -1.32
C ALA A 162 9.60 15.05 -2.33
N MET A 163 9.38 14.79 -3.62
CA MET A 163 9.65 15.79 -4.65
C MET A 163 8.78 17.04 -4.43
N PRO A 164 9.34 18.25 -4.60
CA PRO A 164 8.57 19.47 -4.51
C PRO A 164 7.45 19.50 -5.56
N GLU A 165 6.29 19.98 -5.18
CA GLU A 165 5.19 20.28 -6.10
C GLU A 165 5.11 21.79 -6.34
N SER A 166 4.99 22.21 -7.60
CA SER A 166 4.81 23.62 -7.97
C SER A 166 3.35 24.01 -7.80
N VAL A 167 2.85 24.01 -6.57
CA VAL A 167 1.48 24.39 -6.21
C VAL A 167 1.50 25.56 -5.24
N THR A 168 0.56 26.52 -5.41
CA THR A 168 0.49 27.75 -4.62
C THR A 168 -0.82 27.93 -3.88
N ASP A 169 -1.82 27.10 -4.15
CA ASP A 169 -3.17 27.21 -3.59
C ASP A 169 -3.56 25.98 -2.73
N ARG A 170 -2.61 25.14 -2.40
CA ARG A 170 -2.72 24.02 -1.46
C ARG A 170 -1.35 23.61 -0.94
N LEU A 171 -1.33 22.76 0.07
CA LEU A 171 -0.10 22.15 0.55
C LEU A 171 0.37 21.04 -0.39
N SER A 172 1.69 20.86 -0.51
CA SER A 172 2.31 19.76 -1.24
C SER A 172 2.03 18.43 -0.56
N SER A 173 1.69 17.41 -1.34
CA SER A 173 1.46 16.06 -0.82
C SER A 173 2.80 15.40 -0.47
N ARG A 174 2.97 15.01 0.79
CA ARG A 174 4.21 14.42 1.30
C ARG A 174 4.03 13.06 1.96
N TYR A 175 2.88 12.44 1.80
CA TYR A 175 2.58 11.12 2.36
C TYR A 175 1.69 10.31 1.42
N GLU A 176 1.65 9.03 1.68
CA GLU A 176 0.67 8.09 1.14
C GLU A 176 0.09 7.26 2.29
N PHE A 177 -1.04 6.60 2.04
CA PHE A 177 -1.61 5.67 3.00
C PHE A 177 -1.08 4.25 2.79
N VAL A 178 -0.88 3.55 3.90
CA VAL A 178 -0.75 2.10 3.95
C VAL A 178 -1.86 1.58 4.85
N PHE A 179 -2.88 0.99 4.27
CA PHE A 179 -3.97 0.41 5.05
C PHE A 179 -3.61 -1.01 5.48
N LEU A 180 -3.77 -1.28 6.77
CA LEU A 180 -3.71 -2.62 7.32
C LEU A 180 -5.12 -3.18 7.42
N PHE A 181 -5.36 -4.29 6.74
CA PHE A 181 -6.57 -5.09 6.86
C PHE A 181 -6.27 -6.49 7.36
N SER A 182 -7.26 -7.12 7.96
CA SER A 182 -7.26 -8.53 8.28
C SER A 182 -8.53 -9.22 7.76
N LYS A 183 -8.43 -10.52 7.50
CA LYS A 183 -9.56 -11.34 7.07
C LYS A 183 -10.50 -11.68 8.23
N SER A 184 -9.94 -11.82 9.43
CA SER A 184 -10.68 -12.19 10.65
C SER A 184 -10.27 -11.32 11.84
N ARG A 185 -11.03 -11.39 12.93
CA ARG A 185 -10.73 -10.67 14.18
C ARG A 185 -9.46 -11.18 14.86
N ARG A 186 -9.12 -12.44 14.67
CA ARG A 186 -7.89 -13.05 15.16
C ARG A 186 -7.00 -13.29 13.97
N TYR A 187 -5.88 -12.60 13.90
CA TYR A 187 -4.91 -12.67 12.83
C TYR A 187 -3.50 -12.68 13.41
N TRP A 188 -2.57 -13.16 12.62
CA TRP A 188 -1.17 -13.16 13.02
C TRP A 188 -0.60 -11.74 12.93
N PHE A 189 0.02 -11.27 14.01
CA PHE A 189 0.67 -9.97 14.05
C PHE A 189 1.80 -10.00 15.07
N ASP A 190 3.04 -9.69 14.64
CA ASP A 190 4.22 -9.61 15.48
C ASP A 190 4.73 -8.15 15.50
N LEU A 191 4.64 -7.53 16.66
CA LEU A 191 5.06 -6.15 16.84
C LEU A 191 6.57 -6.03 17.11
N ASP A 192 7.19 -7.05 17.71
CA ASP A 192 8.55 -6.95 18.22
C ASP A 192 9.59 -6.68 17.11
N PRO A 193 9.56 -7.29 15.93
CA PRO A 193 10.52 -7.02 14.87
C PRO A 193 10.50 -5.60 14.31
N ILE A 194 9.40 -4.86 14.54
CA ILE A 194 9.22 -3.50 14.00
C ILE A 194 9.25 -2.41 15.08
N ARG A 195 9.54 -2.77 16.34
CA ARG A 195 9.66 -1.78 17.42
C ARG A 195 10.79 -0.80 17.14
N GLU A 196 10.58 0.41 17.59
CA GLU A 196 11.58 1.49 17.51
C GLU A 196 12.29 1.65 18.86
N PRO A 197 13.56 2.09 18.86
CA PRO A 197 14.26 2.41 20.09
C PRO A 197 13.47 3.39 20.96
N LEU A 198 13.59 3.27 22.26
CA LEU A 198 13.06 4.27 23.19
C LEU A 198 13.79 5.60 22.97
N VAL A 199 13.03 6.68 22.84
CA VAL A 199 13.61 8.03 22.58
C VAL A 199 14.34 8.57 23.81
N ALA A 200 13.99 8.10 25.00
CA ALA A 200 14.71 8.37 26.24
C ALA A 200 14.81 7.07 27.06
N PRO A 201 15.94 6.86 27.76
CA PRO A 201 15.97 5.76 28.71
C PRO A 201 14.82 5.95 29.71
N PRO A 202 14.16 4.86 30.11
CA PRO A 202 13.18 4.96 31.14
C PRO A 202 13.80 5.64 32.35
N ASN A 203 13.18 6.70 32.83
CA ASN A 203 13.68 7.43 33.98
C ASN A 203 13.49 6.53 35.22
N VAL A 204 14.44 5.61 35.45
CA VAL A 204 14.43 4.61 36.52
C VAL A 204 14.62 5.27 37.90
N LYS A 205 15.02 6.55 37.92
CA LYS A 205 15.21 7.29 39.17
C LYS A 205 14.38 8.59 39.16
N GLY A 206 13.34 8.57 39.94
CA GLY A 206 12.59 9.75 40.31
C GLY A 206 11.37 9.96 39.44
N GLY A 207 10.33 9.31 39.87
CA GLY A 207 9.00 9.54 39.35
C GLY A 207 8.65 11.01 39.37
N LEU A 208 8.46 11.56 38.18
CA LEU A 208 7.66 12.77 38.00
C LEU A 208 6.20 12.51 38.36
N PHE A 209 5.88 11.28 38.67
CA PHE A 209 4.62 10.86 39.24
C PHE A 209 4.89 10.30 40.63
N LYS A 210 5.06 11.20 41.62
CA LYS A 210 4.79 10.82 43.02
C LYS A 210 3.39 10.21 42.99
N ARG A 211 3.27 8.95 43.45
CA ARG A 211 2.02 8.38 43.90
C ARG A 211 1.49 9.29 45.03
N GLY A 212 0.78 10.34 44.66
CA GLY A 212 -0.26 10.89 45.50
C GLY A 212 -1.45 9.96 45.36
N ASN A 213 -2.15 9.74 46.42
CA ASN A 213 -3.38 8.93 46.53
C ASN A 213 -4.55 9.50 45.72
N ASP A 214 -4.30 10.36 44.77
CA ASP A 214 -5.30 11.00 43.94
C ASP A 214 -5.35 10.28 42.58
N SER A 215 -6.32 9.38 42.48
CA SER A 215 -6.80 8.86 41.22
C SER A 215 -7.31 10.02 40.36
N TYR A 216 -6.48 10.54 39.43
CA TYR A 216 -6.97 11.40 38.38
C TYR A 216 -7.87 10.57 37.45
N VAL A 217 -9.15 10.66 37.68
CA VAL A 217 -10.17 10.27 36.72
C VAL A 217 -10.13 11.36 35.66
N SER A 218 -9.67 11.02 34.46
CA SER A 218 -9.88 11.87 33.30
C SER A 218 -11.39 12.07 33.14
N GLN A 219 -11.90 13.25 33.46
CA GLN A 219 -13.32 13.58 33.33
C GLN A 219 -13.81 13.53 31.87
N ALA A 220 -12.89 13.41 30.88
CA ALA A 220 -13.25 13.42 29.48
C ALA A 220 -13.68 12.06 28.92
N THR A 221 -13.28 10.92 29.49
CA THR A 221 -13.55 9.61 28.87
C THR A 221 -14.08 8.53 29.82
N GLY A 222 -14.12 8.75 31.11
CA GLY A 222 -14.65 7.74 32.08
C GLY A 222 -13.90 6.40 32.13
N THR A 223 -12.81 6.26 31.41
CA THR A 223 -12.00 5.05 31.39
C THR A 223 -11.01 5.06 32.57
N ARG A 224 -11.13 4.10 33.45
CA ARG A 224 -10.04 3.78 34.41
C ARG A 224 -8.80 3.50 33.58
N GLN A 225 -7.78 4.37 33.66
CA GLN A 225 -6.44 4.01 33.23
C GLN A 225 -6.03 2.79 34.06
N GLY A 226 -5.87 1.63 33.39
CA GLY A 226 -5.31 0.46 34.02
C GLY A 226 -3.98 0.82 34.67
N ASN A 227 -3.67 0.18 35.79
CA ASN A 227 -2.38 0.33 36.48
C ASN A 227 -1.26 0.14 35.46
N TRP A 228 -0.64 1.26 35.03
CA TRP A 228 0.59 1.22 34.26
C TRP A 228 1.67 0.81 35.26
N ASP A 229 2.16 -0.43 35.17
CA ASP A 229 3.16 -1.00 36.10
C ASP A 229 4.57 -0.44 35.86
N GLY A 230 4.70 0.44 34.84
CA GLY A 230 5.98 1.05 34.50
C GLY A 230 6.96 0.10 33.79
N THR A 231 6.52 -1.09 33.39
CA THR A 231 7.35 -2.01 32.63
C THR A 231 7.49 -1.51 31.21
N TYR A 232 8.71 -1.18 30.84
CA TYR A 232 9.08 -0.88 29.44
C TYR A 232 9.34 -2.20 28.73
N ASN A 233 8.86 -2.31 27.48
CA ASN A 233 9.27 -3.43 26.67
C ASN A 233 10.76 -3.25 26.31
N GLU A 234 11.59 -4.23 26.64
CA GLU A 234 13.03 -4.22 26.36
C GLU A 234 13.34 -4.13 24.86
N HIS A 235 12.41 -4.60 24.00
CA HIS A 235 12.51 -4.52 22.55
C HIS A 235 12.16 -3.13 21.98
N GLY A 236 11.79 -2.16 22.83
CA GLY A 236 11.49 -0.80 22.41
C GLY A 236 9.99 -0.47 22.39
N ARG A 237 9.66 0.68 21.79
CA ARG A 237 8.30 1.21 21.69
C ARG A 237 7.58 0.71 20.44
N ASN A 238 6.26 0.68 20.49
CA ASN A 238 5.43 0.56 19.31
C ASN A 238 5.70 1.75 18.35
N PRO A 239 6.00 1.52 17.06
CA PRO A 239 6.33 2.59 16.10
C PRO A 239 5.17 3.55 15.85
N GLY A 240 3.94 3.15 16.16
CA GLY A 240 2.75 3.92 15.81
C GLY A 240 2.38 3.80 14.34
N ASP A 241 1.48 4.67 13.90
CA ASP A 241 0.88 4.66 12.56
C ASP A 241 1.36 5.81 11.65
N VAL A 242 2.45 6.47 12.02
CA VAL A 242 3.14 7.45 11.15
C VAL A 242 4.58 7.00 10.93
N TRP A 243 4.86 6.52 9.71
CA TRP A 243 6.17 5.99 9.34
C TRP A 243 6.93 6.97 8.46
N SER A 244 8.07 7.46 8.94
CA SER A 244 8.95 8.35 8.18
C SER A 244 9.99 7.53 7.43
N ILE A 245 9.68 7.18 6.18
CA ILE A 245 10.55 6.35 5.32
C ILE A 245 10.87 7.14 4.05
N PRO A 246 12.16 7.47 3.78
CA PRO A 246 12.52 8.21 2.58
C PRO A 246 12.29 7.37 1.31
N THR A 247 11.86 8.04 0.25
CA THR A 247 11.83 7.41 -1.08
C THR A 247 13.24 7.14 -1.58
N GLN A 248 13.43 6.02 -2.26
CA GLN A 248 14.70 5.65 -2.88
C GLN A 248 14.61 5.73 -4.39
N LYS A 249 15.70 6.16 -5.03
CA LYS A 249 15.80 6.11 -6.49
C LYS A 249 16.03 4.66 -6.90
N PHE A 250 15.19 4.14 -7.76
CA PHE A 250 15.43 2.84 -8.41
C PHE A 250 16.34 3.06 -9.63
N PRO A 251 17.46 2.33 -9.74
CA PRO A 251 18.43 2.54 -10.82
C PRO A 251 17.96 2.04 -12.20
N GLY A 252 16.78 1.43 -12.29
CA GLY A 252 16.19 0.91 -13.53
C GLY A 252 15.06 1.78 -14.09
N ALA A 253 14.54 1.42 -15.24
CA ALA A 253 13.42 2.11 -15.93
C ALA A 253 12.04 1.92 -15.26
N HIS A 254 11.98 1.66 -13.96
CA HIS A 254 10.73 1.49 -13.19
C HIS A 254 10.45 2.72 -12.33
N PHE A 255 9.30 3.37 -12.54
CA PHE A 255 9.02 4.73 -12.05
C PHE A 255 8.19 4.83 -10.76
N ALA A 256 7.77 3.77 -10.13
CA ALA A 256 6.86 3.83 -8.97
C ALA A 256 7.14 2.76 -7.94
N VAL A 257 8.39 2.60 -7.58
CA VAL A 257 8.80 1.59 -6.60
C VAL A 257 8.80 2.23 -5.21
N PHE A 258 8.09 1.63 -4.27
CA PHE A 258 8.27 2.00 -2.87
C PHE A 258 9.63 1.49 -2.34
N PRO A 259 10.22 2.14 -1.33
CA PRO A 259 11.50 1.71 -0.78
C PRO A 259 11.36 0.32 -0.13
N PRO A 260 12.37 -0.57 -0.22
CA PRO A 260 12.32 -1.92 0.35
C PRO A 260 11.99 -1.97 1.85
N GLU A 261 12.31 -0.93 2.59
CA GLU A 261 12.00 -0.81 4.02
C GLU A 261 10.49 -0.86 4.30
N LEU A 262 9.66 -0.29 3.40
CA LEU A 262 8.22 -0.25 3.58
C LEU A 262 7.60 -1.66 3.57
N PRO A 263 7.75 -2.47 2.51
CA PRO A 263 7.24 -3.84 2.50
C PRO A 263 7.92 -4.72 3.53
N GLN A 264 9.21 -4.51 3.83
CA GLN A 264 9.90 -5.26 4.87
C GLN A 264 9.25 -5.06 6.24
N ARG A 265 8.90 -3.83 6.62
CA ARG A 265 8.20 -3.53 7.87
C ARG A 265 6.82 -4.19 7.92
N CYS A 266 6.06 -4.13 6.81
CA CYS A 266 4.77 -4.81 6.69
C CYS A 266 4.89 -6.33 6.83
N ILE A 267 5.87 -6.95 6.16
CA ILE A 267 6.10 -8.40 6.19
C ILE A 267 6.52 -8.87 7.57
N LEU A 268 7.45 -8.17 8.22
CA LEU A 268 7.90 -8.51 9.57
C LEU A 268 6.76 -8.48 10.57
N ALA A 269 5.86 -7.51 10.47
CA ALA A 269 4.71 -7.39 11.34
C ALA A 269 3.56 -8.33 10.97
N GLY A 270 3.30 -8.55 9.67
CA GLY A 270 2.07 -9.17 9.18
C GLY A 270 2.21 -10.56 8.59
N CYS A 271 3.43 -11.10 8.44
CA CYS A 271 3.67 -12.43 7.88
C CYS A 271 4.47 -13.31 8.84
N LYS A 272 3.92 -14.46 9.21
CA LYS A 272 4.64 -15.43 10.04
C LYS A 272 5.97 -15.88 9.40
N PRO A 273 7.00 -16.22 10.20
CA PRO A 273 8.25 -16.76 9.67
C PRO A 273 8.01 -17.98 8.79
N GLY A 274 8.67 -18.03 7.61
CA GLY A 274 8.48 -19.10 6.62
C GLY A 274 7.15 -19.04 5.85
N GLY A 275 6.27 -18.07 6.15
CA GLY A 275 5.01 -17.89 5.45
C GLY A 275 5.18 -17.33 4.03
N THR A 276 4.08 -17.25 3.30
CA THR A 276 4.05 -16.81 1.89
C THR A 276 3.50 -15.39 1.79
N VAL A 277 4.27 -14.51 1.15
CA VAL A 277 3.87 -13.13 0.81
C VAL A 277 3.38 -13.09 -0.63
N LEU A 278 2.24 -12.45 -0.88
CA LEU A 278 1.68 -12.23 -2.21
C LEU A 278 1.67 -10.74 -2.55
N ASP A 279 2.11 -10.40 -3.76
CA ASP A 279 1.94 -9.07 -4.35
C ASP A 279 1.29 -9.20 -5.74
N PRO A 280 -0.01 -8.82 -5.87
CA PRO A 280 -0.73 -8.89 -7.15
C PRO A 280 -0.32 -7.81 -8.17
N PHE A 281 0.57 -6.89 -7.78
CA PHE A 281 1.15 -5.85 -8.64
C PHE A 281 2.66 -5.77 -8.41
N SER A 282 3.35 -6.89 -8.66
CA SER A 282 4.73 -7.16 -8.27
C SER A 282 5.75 -6.14 -8.80
N GLY A 283 5.50 -5.56 -9.98
CA GLY A 283 6.42 -4.61 -10.59
C GLY A 283 7.85 -5.15 -10.66
N SER A 284 8.80 -4.37 -10.18
CA SER A 284 10.23 -4.74 -10.12
C SER A 284 10.58 -5.72 -8.99
N GLY A 285 9.61 -6.32 -8.30
CA GLY A 285 9.86 -7.34 -7.29
C GLY A 285 10.33 -6.82 -5.93
N THR A 286 10.10 -5.54 -5.60
CA THR A 286 10.56 -4.98 -4.30
C THR A 286 9.95 -5.70 -3.10
N THR A 287 8.67 -6.07 -3.16
CA THR A 287 8.02 -6.91 -2.14
C THR A 287 8.67 -8.29 -2.05
N GLY A 288 9.02 -8.89 -3.19
CA GLY A 288 9.71 -10.18 -3.26
C GLY A 288 11.09 -10.13 -2.62
N LEU A 289 11.87 -9.11 -2.92
CA LEU A 289 13.18 -8.88 -2.28
C LEU A 289 13.03 -8.75 -0.75
N ALA A 290 12.02 -8.03 -0.27
CA ALA A 290 11.75 -7.90 1.16
C ALA A 290 11.32 -9.24 1.78
N ALA A 291 10.50 -10.04 1.08
CA ALA A 291 10.10 -11.37 1.53
C ALA A 291 11.30 -12.32 1.66
N GLN A 292 12.18 -12.38 0.67
CA GLN A 292 13.39 -13.18 0.71
C GLN A 292 14.32 -12.77 1.85
N ARG A 293 14.58 -11.47 2.01
CA ARG A 293 15.43 -10.93 3.08
C ARG A 293 14.93 -11.26 4.48
N THR A 294 13.64 -11.49 4.61
CA THR A 294 12.98 -11.81 5.89
C THR A 294 12.65 -13.29 6.05
N GLY A 295 13.13 -14.15 5.13
CA GLY A 295 12.92 -15.60 5.19
C GLY A 295 11.48 -16.04 4.91
N ARG A 296 10.77 -15.32 4.04
CA ARG A 296 9.42 -15.65 3.57
C ARG A 296 9.45 -16.07 2.11
N LYS A 297 8.50 -16.91 1.72
CA LYS A 297 8.24 -17.24 0.31
C LYS A 297 7.51 -16.09 -0.37
N TYR A 298 7.57 -16.04 -1.69
CA TYR A 298 6.97 -14.96 -2.45
C TYR A 298 6.17 -15.45 -3.64
N ILE A 299 4.99 -14.87 -3.83
CA ILE A 299 4.19 -14.98 -5.04
C ILE A 299 4.03 -13.57 -5.61
N GLY A 300 4.51 -13.34 -6.82
CA GLY A 300 4.37 -12.06 -7.53
C GLY A 300 3.53 -12.21 -8.78
N ILE A 301 2.63 -11.28 -9.03
CA ILE A 301 1.82 -11.23 -10.25
C ILE A 301 2.09 -9.90 -10.95
N ASP A 302 2.32 -9.94 -12.26
CA ASP A 302 2.39 -8.74 -13.07
C ASP A 302 1.87 -9.00 -14.49
N ILE A 303 1.22 -7.99 -15.06
CA ILE A 303 0.71 -8.04 -16.44
C ILE A 303 1.81 -7.73 -17.46
N ASN A 304 2.92 -7.12 -17.04
CA ASN A 304 4.04 -6.76 -17.89
C ASN A 304 5.22 -7.71 -17.68
N PRO A 305 5.55 -8.58 -18.63
CA PRO A 305 6.64 -9.56 -18.47
C PRO A 305 8.02 -8.91 -18.28
N ALA A 306 8.24 -7.70 -18.80
CA ALA A 306 9.51 -6.99 -18.62
C ALA A 306 9.79 -6.62 -17.16
N TYR A 307 8.77 -6.54 -16.31
CA TYR A 307 8.93 -6.30 -14.88
C TYR A 307 9.41 -7.56 -14.16
N HIS A 308 8.99 -8.75 -14.60
CA HIS A 308 9.54 -10.00 -14.09
C HIS A 308 11.03 -10.16 -14.40
N ASP A 309 11.46 -9.73 -15.62
CA ASP A 309 12.90 -9.70 -15.97
C ASP A 309 13.71 -8.77 -15.06
N LEU A 310 13.11 -7.68 -14.59
CA LEU A 310 13.74 -6.79 -13.61
C LEU A 310 13.77 -7.39 -12.21
N ALA A 311 12.71 -8.09 -11.82
CA ALA A 311 12.59 -8.72 -10.51
C ALA A 311 13.58 -9.87 -10.31
N LEU A 312 14.01 -10.53 -11.40
CA LEU A 312 14.95 -11.65 -11.39
C LEU A 312 16.43 -11.23 -11.45
N LYS A 313 16.74 -9.93 -11.56
CA LYS A 313 18.11 -9.38 -11.56
C LYS A 313 18.55 -8.97 -10.16
#